data_e214768f90df784bc1a4ada249d734b9
#
_entry.id   e214768f90df784bc1a4ada249d734b9
#
_cell.length_a   1.000
_cell.length_b   1.000
_cell.length_c   1.000
_cell.angle_alpha   90.00
_cell.angle_beta   90.00
_cell.angle_gamma   90.00
#
_symmetry.space_group_name_H-M   'P 1'
#
loop_
_entity.id
_entity.type
_entity.pdbx_description
1 polymer ?
#
loop_
_entity_poly.entity_id
_entity_poly.type
_entity_poly.pdbx_seq_one_letter_code
_entity_poly.pdbx_strand_id
1 'polypeptide(L)'
;MEHFWTFFSFPLNLLLAVLWFGGWTWIWKSRPAGDGMKLVASRLLRFMLSPAATVSALVILVAACIWIGFSGDREFVQTVPFVAVLLYVQTVVFLVILRGWRHSGGAVRWRFLLIHAGLLLALGAGFWGVPDYVEMRLPLAEGQTSEKAYTMDGRVAALGYELTLEDFSMETCDVGKPSYYEAKVSVDDDEAVKITVNHPYSVHFGEDIYLASVSDAGCVFQIVKEPWKYFALVGILMLLAGAFLLFIKGPGK
;
A
#
# COMPACT_ATOMS: atom_id res chain seq x y z
N MET A 1 20.97 6.75 -0.62
CA MET A 1 19.88 6.30 0.29
C MET A 1 19.01 5.19 -0.31
N GLU A 2 19.08 4.97 -1.62
CA GLU A 2 18.27 3.95 -2.34
C GLU A 2 18.49 2.51 -1.86
N HIS A 3 19.69 2.14 -1.42
CA HIS A 3 19.99 0.78 -0.97
C HIS A 3 19.43 0.39 0.42
N PHE A 4 19.06 1.35 1.26
CA PHE A 4 18.55 1.03 2.60
C PHE A 4 17.15 0.44 2.56
N TRP A 5 16.28 0.94 1.66
CA TRP A 5 14.89 0.49 1.58
C TRP A 5 14.71 -0.84 0.83
N THR A 6 15.63 -1.22 -0.05
CA THR A 6 15.58 -2.51 -0.76
C THR A 6 15.74 -3.71 0.18
N PHE A 7 16.37 -3.53 1.36
CA PHE A 7 16.43 -4.58 2.38
C PHE A 7 15.10 -4.83 3.08
N PHE A 8 14.13 -3.92 2.93
CA PHE A 8 12.83 -4.02 3.62
C PHE A 8 11.69 -4.41 2.67
N SER A 9 12.00 -5.18 1.62
CA SER A 9 10.98 -5.67 0.68
C SER A 9 10.12 -6.79 1.27
N PHE A 10 8.97 -7.05 0.63
CA PHE A 10 8.07 -8.15 0.97
C PHE A 10 8.80 -9.50 0.81
N PRO A 11 8.65 -10.46 1.74
CA PRO A 11 7.77 -10.45 2.92
C PRO A 11 8.41 -9.92 4.21
N LEU A 12 9.67 -9.44 4.20
CA LEU A 12 10.39 -9.02 5.41
C LEU A 12 9.72 -7.82 6.08
N ASN A 13 9.26 -6.84 5.31
CA ASN A 13 8.54 -5.69 5.85
C ASN A 13 7.22 -6.09 6.53
N LEU A 14 6.51 -7.11 6.02
CA LEU A 14 5.35 -7.67 6.69
C LEU A 14 5.72 -8.28 8.06
N LEU A 15 6.83 -9.04 8.12
CA LEU A 15 7.33 -9.59 9.39
C LEU A 15 7.69 -8.49 10.37
N LEU A 16 8.33 -7.42 9.91
CA LEU A 16 8.67 -6.26 10.75
C LEU A 16 7.43 -5.55 11.27
N ALA A 17 6.39 -5.39 10.46
CA ALA A 17 5.11 -4.85 10.89
C ALA A 17 4.47 -5.72 11.99
N VAL A 18 4.45 -7.04 11.79
CA VAL A 18 3.93 -7.99 12.78
C VAL A 18 4.72 -7.93 14.08
N LEU A 19 6.06 -7.88 14.01
CA LEU A 19 6.92 -7.76 15.18
C LEU A 19 6.70 -6.42 15.91
N TRP A 20 6.54 -5.32 15.19
CA TRP A 20 6.25 -4.00 15.76
C TRP A 20 4.95 -4.01 16.57
N PHE A 21 3.86 -4.45 15.97
CA PHE A 21 2.55 -4.51 16.63
C PHE A 21 2.50 -5.61 17.71
N GLY A 22 3.20 -6.72 17.50
CA GLY A 22 3.39 -7.77 18.48
C GLY A 22 4.11 -7.27 19.73
N GLY A 23 5.19 -6.48 19.56
CA GLY A 23 5.93 -5.84 20.64
C GLY A 23 5.03 -4.89 21.45
N TRP A 24 4.24 -4.05 20.80
CA TRP A 24 3.27 -3.18 21.48
C TRP A 24 2.18 -3.96 22.19
N THR A 25 1.72 -5.09 21.63
CA THR A 25 0.75 -5.99 22.29
C THR A 25 1.37 -6.61 23.55
N TRP A 26 2.63 -7.01 23.47
CA TRP A 26 3.36 -7.54 24.62
C TRP A 26 3.53 -6.50 25.72
N ILE A 27 3.95 -5.27 25.39
CA ILE A 27 4.03 -4.13 26.33
C ILE A 27 2.66 -3.85 26.95
N TRP A 28 1.59 -3.90 26.14
CA TRP A 28 0.22 -3.72 26.60
C TRP A 28 -0.21 -4.79 27.63
N LYS A 29 0.12 -6.05 27.39
CA LYS A 29 -0.24 -7.17 28.28
C LYS A 29 0.64 -7.22 29.52
N SER A 30 1.92 -6.93 29.40
CA SER A 30 2.93 -7.07 30.44
C SER A 30 2.91 -5.95 31.48
N ARG A 31 1.84 -5.17 31.62
CA ARG A 31 1.74 -4.03 32.54
C ARG A 31 2.17 -4.42 33.92
N PRO A 32 3.38 -4.07 34.38
CA PRO A 32 3.83 -4.43 35.72
C PRO A 32 3.67 -3.25 36.67
N ALA A 33 3.31 -3.58 37.88
CA ALA A 33 3.46 -2.65 39.01
C ALA A 33 4.92 -2.70 39.49
N GLY A 34 5.63 -1.60 39.46
CA GLY A 34 6.60 -1.39 40.50
C GLY A 34 8.10 -1.25 40.21
N ASP A 35 8.67 -1.47 39.01
CA ASP A 35 10.14 -1.32 38.82
C ASP A 35 10.51 -0.20 37.83
N GLY A 36 11.65 0.47 37.98
CA GLY A 36 12.01 1.72 37.30
C GLY A 36 11.94 1.72 35.75
N MET A 37 12.45 0.69 35.08
CA MET A 37 12.36 0.57 33.61
C MET A 37 10.91 0.34 33.16
N LYS A 38 10.13 -0.34 33.99
CA LYS A 38 8.70 -0.55 33.89
C LYS A 38 7.92 0.77 34.06
N LEU A 39 8.47 1.73 34.80
CA LEU A 39 7.87 3.05 35.01
C LEU A 39 7.92 3.91 33.75
N VAL A 40 9.02 3.91 33.00
CA VAL A 40 9.16 4.63 31.73
C VAL A 40 8.23 4.05 30.66
N ALA A 41 8.23 2.73 30.49
CA ALA A 41 7.32 2.05 29.57
C ALA A 41 5.84 2.31 29.93
N SER A 42 5.49 2.36 31.20
CA SER A 42 4.14 2.67 31.67
C SER A 42 3.74 4.14 31.43
N ARG A 43 4.70 5.07 31.54
CA ARG A 43 4.49 6.51 31.24
C ARG A 43 4.28 6.71 29.74
N LEU A 44 5.15 6.13 28.91
CA LEU A 44 5.03 6.18 27.45
C LEU A 44 3.70 5.58 26.99
N LEU A 45 3.36 4.39 27.44
CA LEU A 45 2.10 3.75 27.07
C LEU A 45 0.88 4.57 27.51
N ARG A 46 0.93 5.19 28.70
CA ARG A 46 -0.12 6.07 29.21
C ARG A 46 -0.29 7.32 28.35
N PHE A 47 0.82 7.92 27.91
CA PHE A 47 0.80 9.02 26.95
C PHE A 47 0.21 8.57 25.61
N MET A 48 0.72 7.48 25.03
CA MET A 48 0.25 6.95 23.73
C MET A 48 -1.24 6.60 23.71
N LEU A 49 -1.82 6.29 24.86
CA LEU A 49 -3.26 6.01 25.02
C LEU A 49 -4.08 7.27 25.35
N SER A 50 -3.47 8.41 25.51
CA SER A 50 -4.16 9.65 25.86
C SER A 50 -4.81 10.30 24.63
N PRO A 51 -5.86 11.11 24.82
CA PRO A 51 -6.40 11.95 23.74
C PRO A 51 -5.35 12.89 23.16
N ALA A 52 -4.40 13.37 23.98
CA ALA A 52 -3.31 14.23 23.54
C ALA A 52 -2.43 13.54 22.47
N ALA A 53 -2.11 12.24 22.64
CA ALA A 53 -1.35 11.49 21.65
C ALA A 53 -2.13 11.34 20.32
N THR A 54 -3.44 11.11 20.38
CA THR A 54 -4.28 11.04 19.18
C THR A 54 -4.33 12.38 18.45
N VAL A 55 -4.55 13.47 19.18
CA VAL A 55 -4.60 14.81 18.58
C VAL A 55 -3.23 15.19 17.99
N SER A 56 -2.14 14.97 18.74
CA SER A 56 -0.79 15.28 18.23
C SER A 56 -0.44 14.43 16.99
N ALA A 57 -0.81 13.15 16.97
CA ALA A 57 -0.60 12.28 15.79
C ALA A 57 -1.31 12.83 14.54
N LEU A 58 -2.58 13.24 14.67
CA LEU A 58 -3.34 13.84 13.58
C LEU A 58 -2.76 15.19 13.13
N VAL A 59 -2.43 16.08 14.07
CA VAL A 59 -1.86 17.40 13.76
C VAL A 59 -0.53 17.26 13.02
N ILE A 60 0.36 16.41 13.50
CA ILE A 60 1.67 16.19 12.88
C ILE A 60 1.52 15.56 11.50
N LEU A 61 0.63 14.57 11.35
CA LEU A 61 0.36 13.95 10.05
C LEU A 61 -0.19 14.96 9.05
N VAL A 62 -1.18 15.75 9.43
CA VAL A 62 -1.76 16.78 8.58
C VAL A 62 -0.71 17.84 8.20
N ALA A 63 0.10 18.29 9.16
CA ALA A 63 1.20 19.22 8.89
C ALA A 63 2.22 18.65 7.90
N ALA A 64 2.59 17.38 8.04
CA ALA A 64 3.48 16.71 7.11
C ALA A 64 2.89 16.58 5.69
N CYS A 65 1.60 16.22 5.59
CA CYS A 65 0.89 16.17 4.30
C CYS A 65 0.79 17.55 3.63
N ILE A 66 0.50 18.60 4.41
CA ILE A 66 0.48 19.99 3.94
C ILE A 66 1.88 20.38 3.42
N TRP A 67 2.93 20.07 4.17
CA TRP A 67 4.30 20.33 3.75
C TRP A 67 4.62 19.69 2.40
N ILE A 68 4.32 18.41 2.22
CA ILE A 68 4.51 17.69 0.96
C ILE A 68 3.74 18.36 -0.18
N GLY A 69 2.48 18.74 0.07
CA GLY A 69 1.63 19.38 -0.93
C GLY A 69 2.15 20.76 -1.38
N PHE A 70 2.68 21.56 -0.46
CA PHE A 70 3.21 22.91 -0.77
C PHE A 70 4.65 22.88 -1.32
N SER A 71 5.52 22.02 -0.77
CA SER A 71 6.91 21.95 -1.20
C SER A 71 7.10 21.25 -2.55
N GLY A 72 6.15 20.37 -2.92
CA GLY A 72 6.30 19.49 -4.07
C GLY A 72 7.40 18.42 -3.89
N ASP A 73 8.03 18.39 -2.71
CA ASP A 73 9.10 17.47 -2.36
C ASP A 73 8.55 16.07 -2.08
N ARG A 74 8.51 15.25 -3.11
CA ARG A 74 8.07 13.85 -3.00
C ARG A 74 9.07 12.96 -2.29
N GLU A 75 10.34 13.37 -2.20
CA GLU A 75 11.36 12.58 -1.50
C GLU A 75 11.21 12.68 0.02
N PHE A 76 10.49 13.70 0.52
CA PHE A 76 10.21 13.87 1.94
C PHE A 76 9.52 12.64 2.55
N VAL A 77 8.68 11.92 1.80
CA VAL A 77 8.01 10.69 2.28
C VAL A 77 8.98 9.56 2.63
N GLN A 78 10.19 9.60 2.09
CA GLN A 78 11.26 8.62 2.35
C GLN A 78 12.19 9.04 3.49
N THR A 79 11.97 10.22 4.06
CA THR A 79 12.83 10.73 5.15
C THR A 79 12.50 10.10 6.49
N VAL A 80 13.52 9.97 7.34
CA VAL A 80 13.38 9.44 8.71
C VAL A 80 12.30 10.18 9.52
N PRO A 81 12.18 11.51 9.48
CA PRO A 81 11.11 12.23 10.18
C PRO A 81 9.71 11.80 9.74
N PHE A 82 9.46 11.66 8.44
CA PHE A 82 8.15 11.24 7.94
C PHE A 82 7.83 9.80 8.32
N VAL A 83 8.80 8.90 8.19
CA VAL A 83 8.71 7.50 8.64
C VAL A 83 8.35 7.43 10.12
N ALA A 84 8.99 8.23 10.97
CA ALA A 84 8.69 8.29 12.40
C ALA A 84 7.26 8.79 12.69
N VAL A 85 6.77 9.79 11.93
CA VAL A 85 5.39 10.26 12.02
C VAL A 85 4.41 9.15 11.70
N LEU A 86 4.62 8.42 10.61
CA LEU A 86 3.72 7.33 10.21
C LEU A 86 3.72 6.17 11.21
N LEU A 87 4.90 5.78 11.73
CA LEU A 87 5.00 4.77 12.80
C LEU A 87 4.27 5.23 14.08
N TYR A 88 4.41 6.50 14.43
CA TYR A 88 3.71 7.08 15.58
C TYR A 88 2.19 7.00 15.39
N VAL A 89 1.67 7.47 14.26
CA VAL A 89 0.23 7.42 13.93
C VAL A 89 -0.30 6.00 13.98
N GLN A 90 0.37 5.05 13.30
CA GLN A 90 -0.04 3.65 13.28
C GLN A 90 -0.03 3.03 14.69
N THR A 91 0.97 3.35 15.50
CA THR A 91 1.06 2.87 16.89
C THR A 91 -0.09 3.40 17.75
N VAL A 92 -0.43 4.69 17.61
CA VAL A 92 -1.57 5.28 18.33
C VAL A 92 -2.87 4.61 17.90
N VAL A 93 -3.13 4.45 16.59
CA VAL A 93 -4.35 3.77 16.09
C VAL A 93 -4.42 2.33 16.60
N PHE A 94 -3.31 1.60 16.56
CA PHE A 94 -3.25 0.23 17.06
C PHE A 94 -3.58 0.12 18.55
N LEU A 95 -3.00 0.99 19.36
CA LEU A 95 -3.27 1.03 20.81
C LEU A 95 -4.72 1.43 21.11
N VAL A 96 -5.31 2.30 20.31
CA VAL A 96 -6.75 2.64 20.41
C VAL A 96 -7.61 1.42 20.12
N ILE A 97 -7.26 0.59 19.16
CA ILE A 97 -7.95 -0.69 18.87
C ILE A 97 -7.88 -1.63 20.08
N LEU A 98 -6.67 -1.83 20.64
CA LEU A 98 -6.49 -2.69 21.81
C LEU A 98 -7.28 -2.20 23.03
N ARG A 99 -7.30 -0.87 23.24
CA ARG A 99 -8.09 -0.26 24.32
C ARG A 99 -9.58 -0.45 24.09
N GLY A 100 -10.07 -0.22 22.87
CA GLY A 100 -11.48 -0.38 22.51
C GLY A 100 -11.97 -1.80 22.69
N TRP A 101 -11.15 -2.78 22.32
CA TRP A 101 -11.43 -4.19 22.51
C TRP A 101 -11.61 -4.56 24.01
N ARG A 102 -10.73 -4.06 24.85
CA ARG A 102 -10.80 -4.34 26.30
C ARG A 102 -12.01 -3.70 26.99
N HIS A 103 -12.42 -2.49 26.58
CA HIS A 103 -13.56 -1.79 27.19
C HIS A 103 -14.93 -2.39 26.80
N SER A 104 -14.98 -3.20 25.78
CA SER A 104 -16.24 -3.82 25.31
C SER A 104 -16.65 -5.07 26.10
N GLY A 105 -15.87 -5.49 27.12
CA GLY A 105 -16.17 -6.69 27.90
C GLY A 105 -16.24 -7.97 27.08
N GLY A 106 -15.56 -8.02 25.93
CA GLY A 106 -15.59 -9.12 24.97
C GLY A 106 -16.67 -9.00 23.88
N ALA A 107 -17.59 -8.03 23.94
CA ALA A 107 -18.51 -7.76 22.86
C ALA A 107 -17.80 -7.02 21.72
N VAL A 108 -17.92 -7.53 20.49
CA VAL A 108 -17.27 -6.92 19.33
C VAL A 108 -18.03 -5.69 18.88
N ARG A 109 -17.41 -4.54 19.00
CA ARG A 109 -17.94 -3.26 18.49
C ARG A 109 -17.55 -3.11 17.01
N TRP A 110 -18.26 -3.80 16.13
CA TRP A 110 -17.91 -3.91 14.70
C TRP A 110 -17.65 -2.59 14.02
N ARG A 111 -18.46 -1.55 14.26
CA ARG A 111 -18.26 -0.22 13.68
C ARG A 111 -16.91 0.36 14.06
N PHE A 112 -16.59 0.31 15.36
CA PHE A 112 -15.32 0.79 15.88
C PHE A 112 -14.15 0.00 15.30
N LEU A 113 -14.26 -1.33 15.31
CA LEU A 113 -13.20 -2.21 14.83
C LEU A 113 -12.95 -2.01 13.32
N LEU A 114 -14.01 -2.00 12.50
CA LEU A 114 -13.88 -1.84 11.06
C LEU A 114 -13.23 -0.50 10.68
N ILE A 115 -13.64 0.60 11.31
CA ILE A 115 -13.06 1.91 11.02
C ILE A 115 -11.58 1.97 11.45
N HIS A 116 -11.25 1.56 12.67
CA HIS A 116 -9.88 1.72 13.16
C HIS A 116 -8.92 0.67 12.60
N ALA A 117 -9.36 -0.58 12.46
CA ALA A 117 -8.52 -1.62 11.83
C ALA A 117 -8.40 -1.40 10.32
N GLY A 118 -9.46 -0.93 9.64
CA GLY A 118 -9.39 -0.53 8.24
C GLY A 118 -8.42 0.63 8.01
N LEU A 119 -8.47 1.66 8.89
CA LEU A 119 -7.53 2.77 8.84
C LEU A 119 -6.09 2.31 9.08
N LEU A 120 -5.86 1.45 10.09
CA LEU A 120 -4.54 0.90 10.37
C LEU A 120 -3.99 0.11 9.18
N LEU A 121 -4.84 -0.71 8.57
CA LEU A 121 -4.46 -1.56 7.44
C LEU A 121 -4.16 -0.74 6.19
N ALA A 122 -5.00 0.26 5.87
CA ALA A 122 -4.79 1.14 4.73
C ALA A 122 -3.53 2.00 4.88
N LEU A 123 -3.32 2.64 6.05
CA LEU A 123 -2.10 3.39 6.34
C LEU A 123 -0.87 2.47 6.40
N GLY A 124 -1.05 1.24 6.94
CA GLY A 124 0.01 0.24 6.99
C GLY A 124 0.45 -0.19 5.61
N ALA A 125 -0.49 -0.51 4.73
CA ALA A 125 -0.18 -0.89 3.35
C ALA A 125 0.58 0.22 2.60
N GLY A 126 0.13 1.48 2.74
CA GLY A 126 0.81 2.62 2.13
C GLY A 126 2.20 2.92 2.71
N PHE A 127 2.46 2.54 3.96
CA PHE A 127 3.76 2.75 4.62
C PHE A 127 4.73 1.59 4.38
N TRP A 128 4.31 0.38 4.71
CA TRP A 128 5.16 -0.81 4.60
C TRP A 128 5.35 -1.27 3.15
N GLY A 129 4.42 -0.88 2.26
CA GLY A 129 4.45 -1.24 0.85
C GLY A 129 5.34 -0.36 -0.04
N VAL A 130 5.77 0.82 0.43
CA VAL A 130 6.61 1.74 -0.37
C VAL A 130 7.85 1.07 -0.97
N PRO A 131 8.61 0.23 -0.24
CA PRO A 131 9.80 -0.42 -0.82
C PRO A 131 9.47 -1.46 -1.89
N ASP A 132 8.25 -1.95 -1.94
CA ASP A 132 7.81 -3.00 -2.87
C ASP A 132 7.15 -2.45 -4.13
N TYR A 133 6.87 -1.14 -4.16
CA TYR A 133 6.32 -0.51 -5.34
C TYR A 133 7.38 -0.33 -6.41
N VAL A 134 7.22 -1.04 -7.51
CA VAL A 134 8.09 -0.92 -8.68
C VAL A 134 7.23 -0.75 -9.92
N GLU A 135 7.52 0.31 -10.69
CA GLU A 135 6.90 0.56 -11.98
C GLU A 135 7.96 0.44 -13.07
N MET A 136 7.64 -0.35 -14.09
CA MET A 136 8.52 -0.60 -15.24
C MET A 136 7.75 -0.41 -16.54
N ARG A 137 8.49 -0.11 -17.60
CA ARG A 137 7.95 -0.02 -18.96
C ARG A 137 8.67 -0.98 -19.88
N LEU A 138 7.88 -1.65 -20.70
CA LEU A 138 8.36 -2.63 -21.69
C LEU A 138 7.76 -2.32 -23.04
N PRO A 139 8.51 -1.70 -23.96
CA PRO A 139 8.13 -1.60 -25.37
C PRO A 139 8.35 -2.94 -26.07
N LEU A 140 7.36 -3.44 -26.80
CA LEU A 140 7.44 -4.63 -27.65
C LEU A 140 6.86 -4.34 -29.03
N ALA A 141 7.56 -4.80 -30.07
CA ALA A 141 6.99 -4.93 -31.40
C ALA A 141 6.21 -6.25 -31.52
N GLU A 142 5.33 -6.36 -32.50
CA GLU A 142 4.59 -7.61 -32.78
C GLU A 142 5.56 -8.77 -33.04
N GLY A 143 5.30 -9.91 -32.41
CA GLY A 143 6.15 -11.09 -32.42
C GLY A 143 7.42 -10.99 -31.57
N GLN A 144 7.63 -9.90 -30.84
CA GLN A 144 8.81 -9.72 -29.99
C GLN A 144 8.58 -10.25 -28.59
N THR A 145 9.59 -10.96 -28.06
CA THR A 145 9.67 -11.46 -26.69
C THR A 145 10.72 -10.72 -25.89
N SER A 146 10.47 -10.47 -24.62
CA SER A 146 11.46 -9.90 -23.69
C SER A 146 11.25 -10.37 -22.27
N GLU A 147 12.35 -10.66 -21.57
CA GLU A 147 12.41 -10.92 -20.12
C GLU A 147 12.85 -9.70 -19.30
N LYS A 148 13.06 -8.54 -19.96
CA LYS A 148 13.62 -7.33 -19.37
C LYS A 148 12.76 -6.13 -19.67
N ALA A 149 12.53 -5.31 -18.64
CA ALA A 149 11.82 -4.04 -18.73
C ALA A 149 12.69 -2.89 -18.23
N TYR A 150 12.27 -1.66 -18.52
CA TYR A 150 12.94 -0.44 -18.09
C TYR A 150 12.21 0.15 -16.88
N THR A 151 12.92 0.35 -15.77
CA THR A 151 12.40 1.10 -14.64
C THR A 151 12.23 2.58 -15.00
N MET A 152 11.47 3.34 -14.20
CA MET A 152 11.18 4.75 -14.50
C MET A 152 12.43 5.65 -14.48
N ASP A 153 13.53 5.21 -13.85
CA ASP A 153 14.84 5.86 -13.87
C ASP A 153 15.77 5.37 -15.01
N GLY A 154 15.23 4.55 -15.93
CA GLY A 154 15.93 4.09 -17.13
C GLY A 154 16.87 2.89 -16.94
N ARG A 155 16.90 2.29 -15.75
CA ARG A 155 17.67 1.05 -15.52
C ARG A 155 16.92 -0.15 -16.10
N VAL A 156 17.65 -1.16 -16.52
CA VAL A 156 17.11 -2.44 -16.99
C VAL A 156 16.88 -3.36 -15.79
N ALA A 157 15.69 -3.90 -15.67
CA ALA A 157 15.32 -4.88 -14.64
C ALA A 157 14.79 -6.16 -15.30
N ALA A 158 15.12 -7.32 -14.73
CA ALA A 158 14.56 -8.60 -15.14
C ALA A 158 13.13 -8.75 -14.61
N LEU A 159 12.24 -9.29 -15.42
CA LEU A 159 10.85 -9.56 -15.04
C LEU A 159 10.73 -10.84 -14.21
N GLY A 160 11.51 -11.87 -14.54
CA GLY A 160 11.40 -13.22 -13.98
C GLY A 160 10.48 -14.14 -14.80
N TYR A 161 9.98 -13.66 -15.93
CA TYR A 161 9.19 -14.36 -16.94
C TYR A 161 9.44 -13.73 -18.31
N GLU A 162 9.10 -14.44 -19.37
CA GLU A 162 9.14 -13.95 -20.74
C GLU A 162 7.77 -13.38 -21.13
N LEU A 163 7.72 -12.16 -21.68
CA LEU A 163 6.51 -11.56 -22.22
C LEU A 163 6.64 -11.42 -23.71
N THR A 164 5.72 -12.04 -24.45
CA THR A 164 5.63 -11.96 -25.91
C THR A 164 4.41 -11.18 -26.34
N LEU A 165 4.56 -10.21 -27.24
CA LEU A 165 3.44 -9.55 -27.92
C LEU A 165 3.08 -10.35 -29.16
N GLU A 166 1.92 -11.01 -29.18
CA GLU A 166 1.48 -11.83 -30.31
C GLU A 166 0.76 -11.00 -31.37
N ASP A 167 -0.15 -10.14 -30.94
CA ASP A 167 -1.00 -9.34 -31.83
C ASP A 167 -1.49 -8.10 -31.06
N PHE A 168 -1.81 -7.04 -31.79
CA PHE A 168 -2.45 -5.86 -31.20
C PHE A 168 -3.38 -5.17 -32.20
N SER A 169 -4.37 -4.48 -31.68
CA SER A 169 -5.27 -3.67 -32.51
C SER A 169 -5.53 -2.31 -31.87
N MET A 170 -5.74 -1.31 -32.70
CA MET A 170 -6.05 0.05 -32.31
C MET A 170 -7.18 0.59 -33.16
N GLU A 171 -8.25 1.05 -32.51
CA GLU A 171 -9.31 1.80 -33.17
C GLU A 171 -9.10 3.29 -32.95
N THR A 172 -9.19 4.08 -34.02
CA THR A 172 -9.09 5.53 -33.94
C THR A 172 -10.47 6.16 -34.17
N CYS A 173 -10.80 7.18 -33.40
CA CYS A 173 -12.00 7.99 -33.66
C CYS A 173 -11.77 8.99 -34.79
N ASP A 174 -12.87 9.62 -35.28
CA ASP A 174 -12.86 10.59 -36.41
C ASP A 174 -11.86 11.75 -36.24
N VAL A 175 -11.35 11.99 -35.03
CA VAL A 175 -10.37 13.05 -34.74
C VAL A 175 -8.93 12.50 -34.75
N GLY A 176 -8.73 11.23 -35.14
CA GLY A 176 -7.39 10.59 -35.20
C GLY A 176 -6.78 10.23 -33.83
N LYS A 177 -7.57 10.26 -32.75
CA LYS A 177 -7.13 9.81 -31.43
C LYS A 177 -7.53 8.35 -31.22
N PRO A 178 -6.71 7.53 -30.54
CA PRO A 178 -7.09 6.19 -30.18
C PRO A 178 -8.35 6.22 -29.31
N SER A 179 -9.39 5.51 -29.71
CA SER A 179 -10.63 5.34 -28.96
C SER A 179 -10.65 4.04 -28.17
N TYR A 180 -10.03 3.01 -28.72
CA TYR A 180 -9.88 1.71 -28.12
C TYR A 180 -8.60 1.05 -28.60
N TYR A 181 -7.92 0.33 -27.74
CA TYR A 181 -6.77 -0.51 -28.11
C TYR A 181 -6.70 -1.73 -27.23
N GLU A 182 -6.19 -2.80 -27.81
CA GLU A 182 -6.02 -4.10 -27.16
C GLU A 182 -4.73 -4.77 -27.65
N ALA A 183 -4.18 -5.64 -26.83
CA ALA A 183 -3.04 -6.46 -27.16
C ALA A 183 -3.28 -7.90 -26.69
N LYS A 184 -2.79 -8.86 -27.46
CA LYS A 184 -2.68 -10.26 -27.06
C LYS A 184 -1.23 -10.55 -26.70
N VAL A 185 -1.04 -11.05 -25.49
CA VAL A 185 0.29 -11.37 -24.97
C VAL A 185 0.31 -12.79 -24.43
N SER A 186 1.43 -13.47 -24.57
CA SER A 186 1.72 -14.72 -23.86
C SER A 186 2.82 -14.50 -22.82
N VAL A 187 2.71 -15.21 -21.71
CA VAL A 187 3.68 -15.21 -20.60
C VAL A 187 4.25 -16.62 -20.52
N ASP A 188 5.59 -16.76 -20.60
CA ASP A 188 6.30 -18.04 -20.54
C ASP A 188 5.73 -19.11 -21.52
N ASP A 189 5.36 -18.68 -22.73
CA ASP A 189 4.70 -19.51 -23.76
C ASP A 189 3.33 -20.11 -23.36
N ASP A 190 2.70 -19.59 -22.29
CA ASP A 190 1.33 -19.95 -21.93
C ASP A 190 0.30 -19.42 -22.95
N GLU A 191 -0.96 -19.85 -22.82
CA GLU A 191 -2.06 -19.40 -23.67
C GLU A 191 -2.16 -17.87 -23.70
N ALA A 192 -2.29 -17.32 -24.90
CA ALA A 192 -2.35 -15.88 -25.11
C ALA A 192 -3.52 -15.22 -24.37
N VAL A 193 -3.22 -14.19 -23.61
CA VAL A 193 -4.18 -13.41 -22.84
C VAL A 193 -4.40 -12.04 -23.47
N LYS A 194 -5.64 -11.59 -23.49
CA LYS A 194 -6.03 -10.29 -23.99
C LYS A 194 -5.93 -9.23 -22.90
N ILE A 195 -5.16 -8.18 -23.15
CA ILE A 195 -5.06 -6.99 -22.30
C ILE A 195 -5.71 -5.82 -23.04
N THR A 196 -6.62 -5.11 -22.37
CA THR A 196 -7.29 -3.93 -22.95
C THR A 196 -7.09 -2.72 -22.05
N VAL A 197 -7.51 -1.54 -22.52
CA VAL A 197 -7.47 -0.30 -21.72
C VAL A 197 -8.17 -0.50 -20.39
N ASN A 198 -7.47 -0.19 -19.30
CA ASN A 198 -7.94 -0.30 -17.90
C ASN A 198 -8.29 -1.73 -17.43
N HIS A 199 -7.98 -2.76 -18.21
CA HIS A 199 -8.13 -4.15 -17.81
C HIS A 199 -6.77 -4.87 -17.85
N PRO A 200 -5.97 -4.74 -16.78
CA PRO A 200 -4.65 -5.36 -16.71
C PRO A 200 -4.74 -6.88 -16.55
N TYR A 201 -3.67 -7.53 -16.93
CA TYR A 201 -3.45 -8.95 -16.63
C TYR A 201 -2.57 -9.09 -15.40
N SER A 202 -3.03 -9.87 -14.40
CA SER A 202 -2.24 -10.16 -13.20
C SER A 202 -1.42 -11.43 -13.42
N VAL A 203 -0.10 -11.30 -13.50
CA VAL A 203 0.83 -12.44 -13.71
C VAL A 203 1.08 -13.15 -12.40
N HIS A 204 1.41 -12.39 -11.36
CA HIS A 204 1.74 -12.90 -10.04
C HIS A 204 1.03 -12.10 -8.95
N PHE A 205 1.14 -12.56 -7.69
CA PHE A 205 0.59 -11.84 -6.56
C PHE A 205 1.18 -10.43 -6.48
N GLY A 206 0.33 -9.43 -6.71
CA GLY A 206 0.73 -8.03 -6.68
C GLY A 206 1.50 -7.55 -7.90
N GLU A 207 1.51 -8.27 -9.00
CA GLU A 207 2.14 -7.85 -10.26
C GLU A 207 1.13 -7.84 -11.39
N ASP A 208 0.92 -6.65 -11.96
CA ASP A 208 -0.03 -6.42 -13.05
C ASP A 208 0.66 -5.86 -14.28
N ILE A 209 0.24 -6.32 -15.45
CA ILE A 209 0.63 -5.80 -16.77
C ILE A 209 -0.52 -4.98 -17.33
N TYR A 210 -0.27 -3.70 -17.54
CA TYR A 210 -1.17 -2.75 -18.19
C TYR A 210 -0.72 -2.46 -19.60
N LEU A 211 -1.67 -2.27 -20.52
CA LEU A 211 -1.40 -1.73 -21.84
C LEU A 211 -1.40 -0.20 -21.75
N ALA A 212 -0.20 0.40 -21.73
CA ALA A 212 -0.03 1.83 -21.50
C ALA A 212 -0.21 2.66 -22.79
N SER A 213 0.28 2.16 -23.92
CA SER A 213 0.11 2.80 -25.23
C SER A 213 0.27 1.81 -26.37
N VAL A 214 -0.33 2.13 -27.51
CA VAL A 214 -0.21 1.41 -28.79
C VAL A 214 0.17 2.40 -29.87
N SER A 215 1.03 1.99 -30.78
CA SER A 215 1.46 2.72 -31.98
C SER A 215 1.66 1.75 -33.13
N ASP A 216 1.85 2.25 -34.34
CA ASP A 216 2.14 1.41 -35.51
C ASP A 216 3.40 0.55 -35.36
N ALA A 217 4.29 0.93 -34.45
CA ALA A 217 5.55 0.21 -34.16
C ALA A 217 5.39 -0.90 -33.11
N GLY A 218 4.26 -0.99 -32.44
CA GLY A 218 3.98 -1.94 -31.37
C GLY A 218 3.34 -1.34 -30.12
N CYS A 219 3.44 -2.06 -29.02
CA CYS A 219 2.83 -1.73 -27.74
C CYS A 219 3.86 -1.32 -26.68
N VAL A 220 3.46 -0.48 -25.76
CA VAL A 220 4.21 -0.23 -24.51
C VAL A 220 3.38 -0.76 -23.35
N PHE A 221 3.93 -1.73 -22.66
CA PHE A 221 3.35 -2.27 -21.43
C PHE A 221 3.91 -1.54 -20.22
N GLN A 222 3.05 -1.29 -19.24
CA GLN A 222 3.43 -0.82 -17.91
C GLN A 222 3.24 -1.98 -16.94
N ILE A 223 4.34 -2.39 -16.30
CA ILE A 223 4.36 -3.48 -15.34
C ILE A 223 4.47 -2.87 -13.96
N VAL A 224 3.50 -3.16 -13.10
CA VAL A 224 3.43 -2.60 -11.75
C VAL A 224 3.52 -3.75 -10.74
N LYS A 225 4.53 -3.71 -9.87
CA LYS A 225 4.68 -4.62 -8.74
C LYS A 225 4.25 -3.89 -7.47
N GLU A 226 3.16 -4.33 -6.86
CA GLU A 226 2.57 -3.74 -5.65
C GLU A 226 1.86 -4.81 -4.81
N PRO A 227 2.58 -5.68 -4.08
CA PRO A 227 1.97 -6.77 -3.31
C PRO A 227 1.05 -6.27 -2.19
N TRP A 228 1.25 -5.04 -1.71
CA TRP A 228 0.45 -4.43 -0.64
C TRP A 228 -0.91 -3.88 -1.08
N LYS A 229 -1.19 -3.82 -2.38
CA LYS A 229 -2.49 -3.30 -2.91
C LYS A 229 -3.70 -4.05 -2.34
N TYR A 230 -3.58 -5.36 -2.10
CA TYR A 230 -4.67 -6.16 -1.54
C TYR A 230 -4.95 -5.82 -0.07
N PHE A 231 -3.90 -5.54 0.70
CA PHE A 231 -4.06 -5.07 2.09
C PHE A 231 -4.69 -3.68 2.14
N ALA A 232 -4.29 -2.78 1.23
CA ALA A 232 -4.91 -1.46 1.09
C ALA A 232 -6.39 -1.59 0.71
N LEU A 233 -6.73 -2.44 -0.27
CA LEU A 233 -8.10 -2.70 -0.69
C LEU A 233 -8.96 -3.20 0.46
N VAL A 234 -8.50 -4.21 1.20
CA VAL A 234 -9.22 -4.73 2.37
C VAL A 234 -9.40 -3.63 3.42
N GLY A 235 -8.37 -2.82 3.68
CA GLY A 235 -8.46 -1.68 4.60
C GLY A 235 -9.53 -0.68 4.18
N ILE A 236 -9.58 -0.30 2.90
CA ILE A 236 -10.57 0.62 2.34
C ILE A 236 -11.99 0.03 2.44
N LEU A 237 -12.17 -1.25 2.09
CA LEU A 237 -13.48 -1.91 2.21
C LEU A 237 -13.96 -1.96 3.66
N MET A 238 -13.06 -2.21 4.62
CA MET A 238 -13.38 -2.15 6.05
C MET A 238 -13.81 -0.75 6.49
N LEU A 239 -13.12 0.31 6.02
CA LEU A 239 -13.47 1.70 6.28
C LEU A 239 -14.87 2.03 5.75
N LEU A 240 -15.16 1.66 4.49
CA LEU A 240 -16.46 1.87 3.86
C LEU A 240 -17.58 1.13 4.61
N ALA A 241 -17.36 -0.15 4.96
CA ALA A 241 -18.31 -0.92 5.74
C ALA A 241 -18.55 -0.33 7.14
N GLY A 242 -17.49 0.11 7.80
CA GLY A 242 -17.57 0.76 9.11
C GLY A 242 -18.33 2.10 9.06
N ALA A 243 -18.06 2.91 8.04
CA ALA A 243 -18.77 4.17 7.79
C ALA A 243 -20.26 3.93 7.46
N PHE A 244 -20.55 2.94 6.63
CA PHE A 244 -21.92 2.57 6.31
C PHE A 244 -22.71 2.13 7.54
N LEU A 245 -22.11 1.30 8.41
CA LEU A 245 -22.74 0.90 9.68
C LEU A 245 -22.92 2.07 10.65
N LEU A 246 -22.02 3.06 10.62
CA LEU A 246 -22.17 4.28 11.40
C LEU A 246 -23.37 5.11 10.90
N PHE A 247 -23.53 5.21 9.59
CA PHE A 247 -24.60 5.96 8.95
C PHE A 247 -25.98 5.37 9.24
N ILE A 248 -26.13 4.03 9.11
CA ILE A 248 -27.42 3.35 9.33
C ILE A 248 -27.84 3.35 10.80
N LYS A 249 -26.89 3.03 11.71
CA LYS A 249 -27.22 2.85 13.14
C LYS A 249 -27.05 4.12 13.98
N GLY A 250 -26.61 5.23 13.37
CA GLY A 250 -26.26 6.45 14.07
C GLY A 250 -25.07 6.33 15.01
N PRO A 251 -24.60 7.42 15.63
CA PRO A 251 -23.59 7.37 16.69
C PRO A 251 -24.18 6.56 17.84
N GLY A 252 -23.61 5.37 18.11
CA GLY A 252 -24.07 4.50 19.20
C GLY A 252 -23.97 5.18 20.55
N LYS A 253 -25.01 5.09 21.34
CA LYS A 253 -25.01 5.43 22.76
C LYS A 253 -24.09 4.47 23.52
#